data_d4190b288246b31ded4b34daa4c198d7
#
_entry.id   d4190b288246b31ded4b34daa4c198d7
#
_cell.length_a   1.000
_cell.length_b   1.000
_cell.length_c   1.000
_cell.angle_alpha   90.00
_cell.angle_beta   90.00
_cell.angle_gamma   90.00
#
_symmetry.space_group_name_H-M   'P 1'
#
loop_
_entity.id
_entity.type
_entity.pdbx_description
1 polymer ?
#
loop_
_entity_poly.entity_id
_entity_poly.type
_entity_poly.pdbx_seq_one_letter_code
_entity_poly.pdbx_strand_id
1 'polypeptide(L)'
;MELNTYPLVCTRGVVLYPNQEIVIDVGRDTSVHAVENAQDNYDKKICLFSQKELEQENPGKEDIYPVGTLCEVRHIRRFDNFLRVKFRGIKRVKLNNWINGSLSDLAEVEILESEKQDAVEEEALIRMIADELDRMQGQDRFVTKEIVMEISKGMGGEFLSDKAVQGLPLDIERKQQYLETLGVNDRLMMLLQDMAKEKKMSEVEQQINETVKERIDQGQKDYYLREKMNVIREELGDTVAQDEDAAKIRKRLAENPYPDYIKKKVSDEVSRYEMLPMASGETGVIKSYIDWLMDLPWWQETKDNEDLNEAEAILNADHYGLEKVKERILEYLAVKQMTNSLNAPIICLVGPPGVGKTSLAKSVARALDRKFVKMSLGGVRDEAEIRGHRRTYLGALPGRIIQGMKKAGVTNPVFLIDEIDKMASDYKGDPSSAMLEVLDPEQNSVFSDHYIEEPYDLSKVLFIATANYLENIPPALRDRLEIIELSSYTDAEKVHIAKDHLVPKQLKLNGLKPSQLKIDDDMLLYLIRYYTREAGVRSLERTIATICRKTVLAILKNNK
;
A
#
# COMPACT_ATOMS: atom_id res chain seq x y z
N MET A 1 27.64 -24.66 -54.12
CA MET A 1 26.48 -24.72 -53.22
C MET A 1 25.26 -24.92 -54.11
N GLU A 2 24.58 -26.06 -53.99
CA GLU A 2 23.33 -26.27 -54.72
C GLU A 2 22.21 -25.55 -53.97
N LEU A 3 21.69 -24.48 -54.58
CA LEU A 3 20.52 -23.77 -54.10
C LEU A 3 19.27 -24.58 -54.53
N ASN A 4 18.53 -25.03 -53.53
CA ASN A 4 17.32 -25.82 -53.71
C ASN A 4 16.09 -24.95 -53.37
N THR A 5 15.06 -25.04 -54.19
CA THR A 5 13.80 -24.27 -53.97
C THR A 5 12.72 -25.20 -53.49
N TYR A 6 12.07 -24.89 -52.37
CA TYR A 6 10.98 -25.67 -51.77
C TYR A 6 9.83 -24.77 -51.33
N PRO A 7 8.59 -25.31 -51.26
CA PRO A 7 7.47 -24.60 -50.63
C PRO A 7 7.78 -24.23 -49.19
N LEU A 8 7.25 -23.09 -48.74
CA LEU A 8 7.52 -22.48 -47.43
C LEU A 8 6.25 -22.48 -46.56
N VAL A 9 6.41 -22.85 -45.32
CA VAL A 9 5.39 -22.66 -44.28
C VAL A 9 6.00 -21.93 -43.07
N CYS A 10 5.36 -20.84 -42.63
CA CYS A 10 5.72 -20.13 -41.41
C CYS A 10 4.96 -20.73 -40.21
N THR A 11 5.70 -21.19 -39.21
CA THR A 11 5.14 -21.79 -38.00
C THR A 11 5.03 -20.79 -36.88
N ARG A 12 3.97 -20.90 -36.06
CA ARG A 12 3.77 -20.08 -34.85
C ARG A 12 4.19 -20.86 -33.60
N GLY A 13 5.22 -20.40 -32.93
CA GLY A 13 5.61 -21.00 -31.66
C GLY A 13 6.25 -22.39 -31.72
N VAL A 14 6.65 -22.83 -32.92
CA VAL A 14 7.15 -24.19 -33.13
C VAL A 14 8.45 -24.15 -33.91
N VAL A 15 9.49 -24.76 -33.33
CA VAL A 15 10.77 -25.05 -33.98
C VAL A 15 10.87 -26.57 -34.17
N LEU A 16 11.11 -27.01 -35.39
CA LEU A 16 11.30 -28.43 -35.70
C LEU A 16 12.77 -28.72 -35.97
N TYR A 17 13.30 -29.78 -35.39
CA TYR A 17 14.70 -30.17 -35.59
C TYR A 17 14.80 -31.37 -36.57
N PRO A 18 15.97 -31.59 -37.18
CA PRO A 18 16.23 -32.79 -37.99
C PRO A 18 15.90 -34.08 -37.24
N ASN A 19 15.41 -35.08 -37.96
CA ASN A 19 15.02 -36.40 -37.44
C ASN A 19 13.87 -36.38 -36.39
N GLN A 20 13.26 -35.22 -36.12
CA GLN A 20 12.11 -35.11 -35.23
C GLN A 20 10.81 -35.08 -36.04
N GLU A 21 9.71 -35.49 -35.38
CA GLU A 21 8.38 -35.47 -35.98
C GLU A 21 7.47 -34.56 -35.17
N ILE A 22 6.65 -33.76 -35.85
CA ILE A 22 5.66 -32.92 -35.24
C ILE A 22 4.35 -32.91 -36.01
N VAL A 23 3.25 -32.69 -35.28
CA VAL A 23 1.92 -32.52 -35.90
C VAL A 23 1.54 -31.06 -35.74
N ILE A 24 1.24 -30.38 -36.84
CA ILE A 24 0.87 -28.97 -36.88
C ILE A 24 -0.46 -28.82 -37.59
N ASP A 25 -1.33 -27.96 -37.06
CA ASP A 25 -2.56 -27.54 -37.70
C ASP A 25 -2.27 -26.32 -38.62
N VAL A 26 -2.39 -26.53 -39.92
CA VAL A 26 -2.10 -25.54 -40.96
C VAL A 26 -3.41 -24.96 -41.45
N GLY A 27 -3.69 -23.68 -41.12
CA GLY A 27 -4.96 -23.02 -41.40
C GLY A 27 -4.88 -21.82 -42.33
N ARG A 28 -3.68 -21.28 -42.61
CA ARG A 28 -3.52 -20.15 -43.55
C ARG A 28 -3.59 -20.68 -44.99
N ASP A 29 -4.33 -20.00 -45.86
CA ASP A 29 -4.52 -20.41 -47.26
C ASP A 29 -3.19 -20.62 -48.01
N THR A 30 -2.23 -19.66 -47.84
CA THR A 30 -0.89 -19.78 -48.41
C THR A 30 -0.13 -20.99 -47.92
N SER A 31 -0.25 -21.31 -46.63
CA SER A 31 0.40 -22.48 -46.01
C SER A 31 -0.29 -23.80 -46.41
N VAL A 32 -1.62 -23.83 -46.56
CA VAL A 32 -2.38 -24.95 -47.06
C VAL A 32 -1.94 -25.27 -48.48
N HIS A 33 -1.90 -24.27 -49.35
CA HIS A 33 -1.43 -24.44 -50.72
C HIS A 33 0.06 -24.84 -50.80
N ALA A 34 0.90 -24.36 -49.87
CA ALA A 34 2.30 -24.78 -49.80
C ALA A 34 2.44 -26.30 -49.50
N VAL A 35 1.61 -26.82 -48.58
CA VAL A 35 1.58 -28.27 -48.27
C VAL A 35 1.08 -29.09 -49.46
N GLU A 36 0.03 -28.64 -50.12
CA GLU A 36 -0.50 -29.30 -51.34
C GLU A 36 0.54 -29.29 -52.46
N ASN A 37 1.17 -28.14 -52.72
CA ASN A 37 2.23 -28.01 -53.70
C ASN A 37 3.47 -28.87 -53.38
N ALA A 38 3.82 -29.00 -52.10
CA ALA A 38 4.91 -29.86 -51.66
C ALA A 38 4.60 -31.35 -51.99
N GLN A 39 3.34 -31.78 -51.82
CA GLN A 39 2.90 -33.13 -52.08
C GLN A 39 2.92 -33.45 -53.57
N ASP A 40 2.49 -32.51 -54.41
CA ASP A 40 2.29 -32.76 -55.84
C ASP A 40 3.56 -32.53 -56.66
N ASN A 41 4.40 -31.56 -56.31
CA ASN A 41 5.48 -31.09 -57.17
C ASN A 41 6.89 -31.17 -56.56
N TYR A 42 7.03 -31.43 -55.24
CA TYR A 42 8.33 -31.32 -54.53
C TYR A 42 8.67 -32.58 -53.70
N ASP A 43 8.29 -33.76 -54.15
CA ASP A 43 8.56 -35.05 -53.49
C ASP A 43 8.23 -35.03 -51.97
N LYS A 44 7.13 -34.37 -51.60
CA LYS A 44 6.70 -34.15 -50.21
C LYS A 44 7.69 -33.34 -49.37
N LYS A 45 8.61 -32.59 -49.98
CA LYS A 45 9.58 -31.77 -49.28
C LYS A 45 9.06 -30.34 -49.15
N ILE A 46 9.22 -29.76 -47.94
CA ILE A 46 8.75 -28.43 -47.58
C ILE A 46 9.67 -27.85 -46.55
N CYS A 47 9.83 -26.51 -46.53
CA CYS A 47 10.60 -25.83 -45.53
C CYS A 47 9.70 -25.20 -44.45
N LEU A 48 10.04 -25.43 -43.18
CA LEU A 48 9.39 -24.81 -42.04
C LEU A 48 10.31 -23.77 -41.44
N PHE A 49 9.80 -22.54 -41.27
CA PHE A 49 10.50 -21.44 -40.58
C PHE A 49 9.62 -20.90 -39.48
N SER A 50 10.22 -20.67 -38.31
CA SER A 50 9.51 -20.11 -37.15
C SER A 50 9.35 -18.58 -37.26
N GLN A 51 8.18 -18.07 -36.89
CA GLN A 51 7.94 -16.62 -36.78
C GLN A 51 8.59 -16.09 -35.53
N LYS A 52 9.08 -14.83 -35.60
CA LYS A 52 9.60 -14.10 -34.45
C LYS A 52 8.47 -13.65 -33.53
N GLU A 53 7.37 -13.14 -34.10
CA GLU A 53 6.20 -12.68 -33.36
C GLU A 53 5.00 -13.61 -33.62
N LEU A 54 4.35 -14.06 -32.54
CA LEU A 54 3.26 -15.04 -32.60
C LEU A 54 1.97 -14.46 -33.18
N GLU A 55 1.73 -13.16 -32.98
CA GLU A 55 0.47 -12.49 -33.33
C GLU A 55 0.37 -12.07 -34.78
N GLN A 56 1.48 -12.08 -35.52
CA GLN A 56 1.49 -11.63 -36.91
C GLN A 56 0.77 -12.61 -37.85
N GLU A 57 -0.26 -12.13 -38.50
CA GLU A 57 -1.08 -12.97 -39.37
C GLU A 57 -0.39 -13.30 -40.71
N ASN A 58 0.25 -12.32 -41.34
CA ASN A 58 0.93 -12.46 -42.63
C ASN A 58 2.42 -12.12 -42.49
N PRO A 59 3.28 -13.06 -42.07
CA PRO A 59 4.70 -12.82 -41.92
C PRO A 59 5.41 -12.67 -43.27
N GLY A 60 6.29 -11.68 -43.38
CA GLY A 60 7.23 -11.53 -44.45
C GLY A 60 8.61 -12.14 -44.11
N LYS A 61 9.59 -11.90 -45.01
CA LYS A 61 10.97 -12.41 -44.83
C LYS A 61 11.64 -11.92 -43.55
N GLU A 62 11.36 -10.69 -43.12
CA GLU A 62 11.95 -10.07 -41.92
C GLU A 62 11.35 -10.61 -40.63
N ASP A 63 10.15 -11.19 -40.72
CA ASP A 63 9.34 -11.62 -39.58
C ASP A 63 9.60 -13.06 -39.15
N ILE A 64 10.44 -13.76 -39.88
CA ILE A 64 10.85 -15.14 -39.59
C ILE A 64 12.32 -15.25 -39.23
N TYR A 65 12.67 -16.32 -38.58
CA TYR A 65 14.07 -16.62 -38.32
C TYR A 65 14.79 -17.10 -39.61
N PRO A 66 16.08 -16.77 -39.78
CA PRO A 66 16.82 -17.02 -41.01
C PRO A 66 17.13 -18.52 -41.22
N VAL A 67 17.13 -19.32 -40.15
CA VAL A 67 17.38 -20.75 -40.21
C VAL A 67 16.09 -21.51 -39.89
N GLY A 68 15.75 -22.43 -40.73
CA GLY A 68 14.60 -23.32 -40.60
C GLY A 68 14.97 -24.79 -40.84
N THR A 69 13.97 -25.58 -41.07
CA THR A 69 14.15 -27.04 -41.29
C THR A 69 13.47 -27.46 -42.59
N LEU A 70 14.24 -28.15 -43.43
CA LEU A 70 13.70 -28.90 -44.56
C LEU A 70 13.02 -30.14 -44.01
N CYS A 71 11.75 -30.33 -44.34
CA CYS A 71 10.90 -31.37 -43.80
C CYS A 71 10.28 -32.24 -44.90
N GLU A 72 9.90 -33.43 -44.52
CA GLU A 72 9.06 -34.33 -45.32
C GLU A 72 7.63 -34.36 -44.78
N VAL A 73 6.63 -34.19 -45.61
CA VAL A 73 5.22 -34.34 -45.28
C VAL A 73 4.88 -35.84 -45.20
N ARG A 74 4.62 -36.35 -44.00
CA ARG A 74 4.37 -37.78 -43.74
C ARG A 74 2.89 -38.13 -43.81
N HIS A 75 2.03 -37.35 -43.18
CA HIS A 75 0.59 -37.64 -43.14
C HIS A 75 -0.19 -36.34 -43.14
N ILE A 76 -1.27 -36.28 -43.94
CA ILE A 76 -2.19 -35.16 -44.04
C ILE A 76 -3.58 -35.65 -43.70
N ARG A 77 -4.27 -34.94 -42.80
CA ARG A 77 -5.69 -35.12 -42.51
C ARG A 77 -6.41 -33.79 -42.70
N ARG A 78 -7.42 -33.80 -43.59
CA ARG A 78 -8.18 -32.60 -43.92
C ARG A 78 -9.36 -32.41 -42.96
N PHE A 79 -9.54 -31.21 -42.46
CA PHE A 79 -10.70 -30.73 -41.72
C PHE A 79 -11.31 -29.55 -42.48
N ASP A 80 -12.49 -29.09 -42.07
CA ASP A 80 -13.22 -28.06 -42.82
C ASP A 80 -12.44 -26.76 -42.97
N ASN A 81 -11.68 -26.32 -41.94
CA ASN A 81 -10.99 -25.04 -41.93
C ASN A 81 -9.45 -25.13 -41.82
N PHE A 82 -8.86 -26.33 -41.74
CA PHE A 82 -7.41 -26.51 -41.64
C PHE A 82 -6.96 -27.90 -42.06
N LEU A 83 -5.66 -28.02 -42.34
CA LEU A 83 -5.00 -29.29 -42.53
C LEU A 83 -4.22 -29.68 -41.29
N ARG A 84 -4.43 -30.89 -40.77
CA ARG A 84 -3.55 -31.44 -39.76
C ARG A 84 -2.46 -32.24 -40.42
N VAL A 85 -1.22 -31.76 -40.33
CA VAL A 85 -0.09 -32.29 -41.09
C VAL A 85 0.99 -32.77 -40.14
N LYS A 86 1.46 -34.02 -40.38
CA LYS A 86 2.61 -34.57 -39.70
C LYS A 86 3.86 -34.34 -40.54
N PHE A 87 4.78 -33.54 -40.01
CA PHE A 87 6.07 -33.24 -40.61
C PHE A 87 7.18 -34.03 -39.95
N ARG A 88 8.17 -34.46 -40.73
CA ARG A 88 9.44 -34.98 -40.24
C ARG A 88 10.58 -34.10 -40.71
N GLY A 89 11.40 -33.60 -39.80
CA GLY A 89 12.60 -32.84 -40.11
C GLY A 89 13.67 -33.69 -40.80
N ILE A 90 14.30 -33.17 -41.83
CA ILE A 90 15.36 -33.84 -42.58
C ILE A 90 16.71 -33.19 -42.29
N LYS A 91 16.84 -31.88 -42.60
CA LYS A 91 18.07 -31.12 -42.49
C LYS A 91 17.78 -29.68 -42.09
N ARG A 92 18.77 -29.03 -41.48
CA ARG A 92 18.77 -27.59 -41.25
C ARG A 92 18.94 -26.86 -42.56
N VAL A 93 18.24 -25.72 -42.75
CA VAL A 93 18.34 -24.91 -43.95
C VAL A 93 18.38 -23.43 -43.60
N LYS A 94 19.17 -22.66 -44.34
CA LYS A 94 19.21 -21.20 -44.27
C LYS A 94 18.44 -20.61 -45.43
N LEU A 95 17.58 -19.66 -45.14
CA LEU A 95 16.81 -18.93 -46.14
C LEU A 95 17.71 -17.91 -46.85
N ASN A 96 17.95 -18.08 -48.15
CA ASN A 96 18.69 -17.15 -48.97
C ASN A 96 17.72 -16.16 -49.65
N ASN A 97 16.65 -16.65 -50.26
CA ASN A 97 15.67 -15.81 -50.91
C ASN A 97 14.25 -16.32 -50.67
N TRP A 98 13.31 -15.35 -50.56
CA TRP A 98 11.87 -15.63 -50.47
C TRP A 98 11.22 -15.28 -51.81
N ILE A 99 10.56 -16.20 -52.43
CA ILE A 99 9.90 -16.03 -53.70
C ILE A 99 8.39 -16.08 -53.45
N ASN A 100 7.76 -14.90 -53.61
CA ASN A 100 6.30 -14.83 -53.47
C ASN A 100 5.65 -15.51 -54.68
N GLY A 101 4.91 -16.57 -54.45
CA GLY A 101 4.14 -17.27 -55.46
C GLY A 101 2.68 -16.82 -55.47
N SER A 102 1.98 -17.08 -56.58
CA SER A 102 0.57 -16.66 -56.70
C SER A 102 -0.38 -17.43 -55.79
N LEU A 103 -0.02 -18.67 -55.37
CA LEU A 103 -0.81 -19.53 -54.51
C LEU A 103 -0.05 -19.97 -53.26
N SER A 104 1.25 -20.19 -53.35
CA SER A 104 2.11 -20.56 -52.22
C SER A 104 3.49 -19.95 -52.37
N ASP A 105 4.08 -19.56 -51.28
CA ASP A 105 5.44 -19.01 -51.25
C ASP A 105 6.49 -20.11 -51.35
N LEU A 106 7.62 -19.79 -51.99
CA LEU A 106 8.75 -20.68 -52.14
C LEU A 106 9.98 -20.09 -51.43
N ALA A 107 10.75 -20.95 -50.80
CA ALA A 107 12.03 -20.61 -50.18
C ALA A 107 13.19 -21.17 -51.02
N GLU A 108 14.10 -20.30 -51.44
CA GLU A 108 15.40 -20.70 -51.94
C GLU A 108 16.35 -20.86 -50.78
N VAL A 109 16.79 -22.07 -50.52
CA VAL A 109 17.51 -22.41 -49.27
C VAL A 109 18.87 -23.05 -49.54
N GLU A 110 19.76 -22.82 -48.63
CA GLU A 110 21.04 -23.48 -48.49
C GLU A 110 20.97 -24.56 -47.41
N ILE A 111 21.39 -25.77 -47.71
CA ILE A 111 21.42 -26.87 -46.73
C ILE A 111 22.61 -26.66 -45.80
N LEU A 112 22.35 -26.64 -44.49
CA LEU A 112 23.38 -26.54 -43.46
C LEU A 112 23.65 -27.95 -42.89
N GLU A 113 24.93 -28.29 -42.78
CA GLU A 113 25.39 -29.52 -42.15
C GLU A 113 25.94 -29.20 -40.74
N SER A 114 25.69 -30.10 -39.79
CA SER A 114 26.25 -29.96 -38.45
C SER A 114 27.77 -30.10 -38.49
N GLU A 115 28.47 -29.20 -37.77
CA GLU A 115 29.91 -29.23 -37.67
C GLU A 115 30.32 -30.18 -36.57
N LYS A 116 31.06 -31.24 -36.96
CA LYS A 116 31.71 -32.15 -36.00
C LYS A 116 32.95 -31.47 -35.43
N GLN A 117 32.99 -31.37 -34.13
CA GLN A 117 34.08 -30.80 -33.34
C GLN A 117 34.95 -31.94 -32.72
N ASP A 118 35.45 -31.75 -31.49
CA ASP A 118 36.27 -32.76 -30.83
C ASP A 118 35.38 -33.97 -30.38
N ALA A 119 35.72 -35.16 -30.85
CA ALA A 119 34.96 -36.37 -30.54
C ALA A 119 35.12 -36.81 -29.07
N VAL A 120 36.24 -36.49 -28.43
CA VAL A 120 36.46 -36.82 -27.01
C VAL A 120 35.60 -35.94 -26.13
N GLU A 121 35.51 -34.64 -26.47
CA GLU A 121 34.69 -33.67 -25.79
C GLU A 121 33.17 -34.01 -25.99
N GLU A 122 32.76 -34.39 -27.22
CA GLU A 122 31.39 -34.84 -27.52
C GLU A 122 31.00 -36.02 -26.62
N GLU A 123 31.87 -37.06 -26.53
CA GLU A 123 31.58 -38.22 -25.68
C GLU A 123 31.49 -37.85 -24.19
N ALA A 124 32.37 -36.96 -23.70
CA ALA A 124 32.32 -36.45 -22.32
C ALA A 124 31.01 -35.70 -22.03
N LEU A 125 30.57 -34.81 -22.96
CA LEU A 125 29.33 -34.04 -22.82
C LEU A 125 28.09 -34.96 -22.86
N ILE A 126 28.06 -35.97 -23.74
CA ILE A 126 26.98 -36.95 -23.79
C ILE A 126 26.87 -37.70 -22.46
N ARG A 127 27.98 -38.12 -21.85
CA ARG A 127 27.95 -38.77 -20.53
C ARG A 127 27.42 -37.87 -19.44
N MET A 128 27.85 -36.59 -19.40
CA MET A 128 27.37 -35.60 -18.43
C MET A 128 25.87 -35.36 -18.56
N ILE A 129 25.37 -35.27 -19.80
CA ILE A 129 23.94 -35.14 -20.09
C ILE A 129 23.18 -36.38 -19.65
N ALA A 130 23.72 -37.58 -19.94
CA ALA A 130 23.11 -38.83 -19.53
C ALA A 130 22.96 -38.95 -18.01
N ASP A 131 24.03 -38.61 -17.27
CA ASP A 131 24.03 -38.61 -15.81
C ASP A 131 23.02 -37.62 -15.23
N GLU A 132 22.88 -36.45 -15.84
CA GLU A 132 21.92 -35.44 -15.37
C GLU A 132 20.48 -35.84 -15.70
N LEU A 133 20.21 -36.39 -16.89
CA LEU A 133 18.91 -36.94 -17.26
C LEU A 133 18.49 -38.11 -16.35
N ASP A 134 19.42 -38.98 -15.95
CA ASP A 134 19.14 -40.08 -15.03
C ASP A 134 18.77 -39.57 -13.62
N ARG A 135 19.43 -38.50 -13.13
CA ARG A 135 19.11 -37.86 -11.87
C ARG A 135 17.74 -37.15 -11.89
N MET A 136 17.31 -36.65 -13.04
CA MET A 136 16.02 -36.00 -13.23
C MET A 136 14.87 -36.98 -13.43
N GLN A 137 15.13 -38.29 -13.60
CA GLN A 137 14.09 -39.30 -13.78
C GLN A 137 13.11 -39.34 -12.60
N GLY A 138 11.84 -39.11 -12.91
CA GLY A 138 10.75 -39.17 -11.93
C GLY A 138 10.45 -37.86 -11.21
N GLN A 139 11.29 -36.85 -11.37
CA GLN A 139 11.07 -35.50 -10.82
C GLN A 139 10.51 -34.53 -11.85
N ASP A 140 10.86 -34.71 -13.13
CA ASP A 140 10.48 -33.80 -14.21
C ASP A 140 9.61 -34.46 -15.28
N ARG A 141 8.62 -33.69 -15.76
CA ARG A 141 7.68 -34.12 -16.82
C ARG A 141 8.35 -34.23 -18.21
N PHE A 142 9.57 -33.71 -18.36
CA PHE A 142 10.25 -33.53 -19.64
C PHE A 142 11.25 -34.63 -19.95
N VAL A 143 11.66 -35.40 -18.97
CA VAL A 143 12.60 -36.51 -19.14
C VAL A 143 11.83 -37.78 -19.41
N THR A 144 11.80 -38.19 -20.67
CA THR A 144 11.18 -39.45 -21.04
C THR A 144 12.18 -40.60 -20.91
N LYS A 145 11.74 -41.75 -20.36
CA LYS A 145 12.54 -42.96 -20.27
C LYS A 145 13.13 -43.39 -21.61
N GLU A 146 12.50 -42.99 -22.72
CA GLU A 146 12.94 -43.26 -24.09
C GLU A 146 14.29 -42.58 -24.40
N ILE A 147 14.47 -41.33 -24.03
CA ILE A 147 15.74 -40.59 -24.29
C ILE A 147 16.90 -41.29 -23.56
N VAL A 148 16.70 -41.65 -22.30
CA VAL A 148 17.74 -42.33 -21.50
C VAL A 148 18.08 -43.70 -22.07
N MET A 149 17.09 -44.47 -22.54
CA MET A 149 17.32 -45.73 -23.19
C MET A 149 18.05 -45.62 -24.54
N GLU A 150 17.78 -44.57 -25.31
CA GLU A 150 18.42 -44.34 -26.59
C GLU A 150 19.88 -43.90 -26.43
N ILE A 151 20.18 -43.08 -25.40
CA ILE A 151 21.55 -42.71 -25.04
C ILE A 151 22.37 -43.96 -24.70
N SER A 152 21.80 -44.90 -23.92
CA SER A 152 22.47 -46.15 -23.54
C SER A 152 22.75 -47.05 -24.73
N LYS A 153 22.06 -46.84 -25.88
CA LYS A 153 22.30 -47.55 -27.14
C LYS A 153 23.31 -46.90 -28.07
N GLY A 154 23.99 -45.83 -27.64
CA GLY A 154 25.02 -45.12 -28.41
C GLY A 154 24.50 -44.04 -29.34
N MET A 155 23.54 -43.24 -28.89
CA MET A 155 23.04 -42.07 -29.60
C MET A 155 24.15 -41.02 -29.79
N GLY A 156 24.35 -40.54 -31.02
CA GLY A 156 25.29 -39.46 -31.30
C GLY A 156 24.80 -38.08 -30.75
N GLY A 157 25.74 -37.19 -30.46
CA GLY A 157 25.47 -35.87 -29.83
C GLY A 157 24.52 -34.99 -30.62
N GLU A 158 24.57 -35.04 -31.95
CA GLU A 158 23.66 -34.30 -32.83
C GLU A 158 22.19 -34.71 -32.58
N PHE A 159 21.91 -35.98 -32.59
CA PHE A 159 20.55 -36.48 -32.38
C PHE A 159 20.07 -36.27 -30.95
N LEU A 160 20.99 -36.45 -29.97
CA LEU A 160 20.69 -36.22 -28.56
C LEU A 160 20.28 -34.77 -28.29
N SER A 161 21.09 -33.80 -28.77
CA SER A 161 20.79 -32.37 -28.56
C SER A 161 19.43 -31.99 -29.15
N ASP A 162 19.14 -32.41 -30.40
CA ASP A 162 17.91 -32.07 -31.08
C ASP A 162 16.68 -32.71 -30.42
N LYS A 163 16.78 -33.94 -29.93
CA LYS A 163 15.69 -34.65 -29.26
C LYS A 163 15.42 -34.11 -27.85
N ALA A 164 16.46 -33.83 -27.09
CA ALA A 164 16.33 -33.35 -25.73
C ALA A 164 15.73 -31.93 -25.68
N VAL A 165 16.17 -31.02 -26.56
CA VAL A 165 15.69 -29.63 -26.62
C VAL A 165 14.21 -29.56 -26.95
N GLN A 166 13.68 -30.47 -27.75
CA GLN A 166 12.24 -30.52 -28.09
C GLN A 166 11.37 -30.76 -26.85
N GLY A 167 11.88 -31.54 -25.88
CA GLY A 167 11.18 -31.85 -24.64
C GLY A 167 11.30 -30.79 -23.55
N LEU A 168 12.30 -29.87 -23.61
CA LEU A 168 12.51 -28.85 -22.59
C LEU A 168 11.54 -27.69 -22.75
N PRO A 169 11.08 -27.07 -21.64
CA PRO A 169 10.16 -25.94 -21.64
C PRO A 169 10.87 -24.62 -21.95
N LEU A 170 11.64 -24.59 -23.04
CA LEU A 170 12.37 -23.42 -23.49
C LEU A 170 11.48 -22.52 -24.36
N ASP A 171 11.74 -21.21 -24.32
CA ASP A 171 11.11 -20.24 -25.21
C ASP A 171 11.54 -20.48 -26.68
N ILE A 172 10.79 -19.88 -27.60
CA ILE A 172 11.01 -20.07 -29.05
C ILE A 172 12.38 -19.54 -29.45
N GLU A 173 12.79 -18.42 -28.91
CA GLU A 173 14.07 -17.78 -29.21
C GLU A 173 15.23 -18.70 -28.81
N ARG A 174 15.16 -19.31 -27.63
CA ARG A 174 16.17 -20.26 -27.16
C ARG A 174 16.17 -21.54 -28.01
N LYS A 175 15.01 -22.08 -28.35
CA LYS A 175 14.89 -23.23 -29.28
C LYS A 175 15.46 -22.90 -30.64
N GLN A 176 15.25 -21.71 -31.15
CA GLN A 176 15.80 -21.25 -32.42
C GLN A 176 17.33 -21.18 -32.39
N GLN A 177 17.93 -20.72 -31.29
CA GLN A 177 19.38 -20.70 -31.12
C GLN A 177 20.00 -22.09 -31.26
N TYR A 178 19.36 -23.15 -30.74
CA TYR A 178 19.80 -24.55 -30.98
C TYR A 178 19.73 -24.95 -32.45
N LEU A 179 18.72 -24.48 -33.20
CA LEU A 179 18.60 -24.78 -34.63
C LEU A 179 19.70 -24.07 -35.43
N GLU A 180 20.06 -22.85 -35.04
CA GLU A 180 21.07 -22.02 -35.70
C GLU A 180 22.50 -22.44 -35.37
N THR A 181 22.73 -23.06 -34.21
CA THR A 181 24.07 -23.50 -33.76
C THR A 181 24.43 -24.80 -34.52
N LEU A 182 25.46 -24.73 -35.39
CA LEU A 182 25.91 -25.85 -36.20
C LEU A 182 26.88 -26.79 -35.45
N GLY A 183 27.67 -26.26 -34.52
CA GLY A 183 28.59 -27.02 -33.67
C GLY A 183 27.85 -28.01 -32.76
N VAL A 184 28.20 -29.31 -32.83
CA VAL A 184 27.54 -30.33 -32.00
C VAL A 184 27.89 -30.16 -30.53
N ASN A 185 29.16 -29.93 -30.20
CA ASN A 185 29.63 -29.74 -28.81
C ASN A 185 29.02 -28.48 -28.19
N ASP A 186 28.89 -27.42 -29.00
CA ASP A 186 28.28 -26.16 -28.53
C ASP A 186 26.81 -26.38 -28.16
N ARG A 187 26.05 -27.14 -28.96
CA ARG A 187 24.64 -27.49 -28.64
C ARG A 187 24.54 -28.33 -27.38
N LEU A 188 25.45 -29.32 -27.21
CA LEU A 188 25.48 -30.16 -26.00
C LEU A 188 25.82 -29.35 -24.75
N MET A 189 26.74 -28.36 -24.86
CA MET A 189 27.06 -27.44 -23.77
C MET A 189 25.88 -26.54 -23.40
N MET A 190 25.19 -25.97 -24.41
CA MET A 190 23.96 -25.22 -24.21
C MET A 190 22.89 -26.07 -23.50
N LEU A 191 22.77 -27.32 -23.88
CA LEU A 191 21.80 -28.28 -23.28
C LEU A 191 22.08 -28.52 -21.80
N LEU A 192 23.34 -28.73 -21.41
CA LEU A 192 23.73 -28.86 -20.00
C LEU A 192 23.42 -27.62 -19.20
N GLN A 193 23.65 -26.42 -19.74
CA GLN A 193 23.34 -25.16 -19.07
C GLN A 193 21.85 -24.99 -18.86
N ASP A 194 21.06 -25.26 -19.89
CA ASP A 194 19.61 -25.09 -19.82
C ASP A 194 18.96 -26.15 -18.90
N MET A 195 19.45 -27.37 -18.91
CA MET A 195 19.04 -28.42 -17.96
C MET A 195 19.36 -28.04 -16.51
N ALA A 196 20.54 -27.48 -16.24
CA ALA A 196 20.91 -27.02 -14.90
C ALA A 196 20.04 -25.86 -14.40
N LYS A 197 19.64 -24.97 -15.31
CA LYS A 197 18.71 -23.87 -15.02
C LYS A 197 17.30 -24.39 -14.70
N GLU A 198 16.80 -25.30 -15.52
CA GLU A 198 15.48 -25.91 -15.37
C GLU A 198 15.36 -26.70 -14.06
N LYS A 199 16.40 -27.47 -13.72
CA LYS A 199 16.49 -28.18 -12.44
C LYS A 199 16.36 -27.24 -11.24
N LYS A 200 17.10 -26.13 -11.23
CA LYS A 200 16.99 -25.12 -10.15
C LYS A 200 15.58 -24.54 -10.05
N MET A 201 14.95 -24.29 -11.22
CA MET A 201 13.58 -23.77 -11.25
C MET A 201 12.60 -24.76 -10.66
N SER A 202 12.68 -26.04 -11.06
CA SER A 202 11.86 -27.15 -10.56
C SER A 202 12.05 -27.35 -9.05
N GLU A 203 13.30 -27.31 -8.54
CA GLU A 203 13.58 -27.40 -7.10
C GLU A 203 12.92 -26.25 -6.30
N VAL A 204 12.98 -25.01 -6.82
CA VAL A 204 12.34 -23.86 -6.20
C VAL A 204 10.81 -23.97 -6.24
N GLU A 205 10.24 -24.37 -7.38
CA GLU A 205 8.80 -24.62 -7.50
C GLU A 205 8.31 -25.69 -6.53
N GLN A 206 9.07 -26.77 -6.38
CA GLN A 206 8.76 -27.83 -5.42
C GLN A 206 8.78 -27.30 -3.98
N GLN A 207 9.80 -26.54 -3.59
CA GLN A 207 9.87 -25.91 -2.27
C GLN A 207 8.71 -24.95 -2.00
N ILE A 208 8.33 -24.14 -3.00
CA ILE A 208 7.18 -23.24 -2.91
C ILE A 208 5.89 -24.07 -2.72
N ASN A 209 5.69 -25.10 -3.52
CA ASN A 209 4.51 -25.96 -3.45
C ASN A 209 4.41 -26.71 -2.11
N GLU A 210 5.52 -27.21 -1.57
CA GLU A 210 5.58 -27.81 -0.24
C GLU A 210 5.21 -26.79 0.84
N THR A 211 5.79 -25.58 0.79
CA THR A 211 5.49 -24.50 1.74
C THR A 211 4.02 -24.06 1.66
N VAL A 212 3.47 -23.96 0.44
CA VAL A 212 2.06 -23.62 0.24
C VAL A 212 1.16 -24.74 0.78
N LYS A 213 1.50 -26.00 0.52
CA LYS A 213 0.76 -27.16 1.02
C LYS A 213 0.76 -27.21 2.54
N GLU A 214 1.92 -27.00 3.18
CA GLU A 214 2.03 -26.93 4.65
C GLU A 214 1.17 -25.80 5.23
N ARG A 215 1.15 -24.62 4.59
CA ARG A 215 0.30 -23.50 5.02
C ARG A 215 -1.18 -23.77 4.85
N ILE A 216 -1.57 -24.45 3.76
CA ILE A 216 -2.96 -24.86 3.50
C ILE A 216 -3.38 -25.93 4.52
N ASP A 217 -2.53 -26.91 4.79
CA ASP A 217 -2.80 -27.98 5.77
C ASP A 217 -2.89 -27.40 7.20
N GLN A 218 -2.02 -26.43 7.55
CA GLN A 218 -2.15 -25.70 8.82
C GLN A 218 -3.44 -24.87 8.88
N GLY A 219 -3.78 -24.15 7.81
CA GLY A 219 -5.02 -23.37 7.71
C GLY A 219 -6.27 -24.26 7.83
N GLN A 220 -6.29 -25.42 7.18
CA GLN A 220 -7.38 -26.39 7.29
C GLN A 220 -7.45 -27.02 8.69
N LYS A 221 -6.30 -27.32 9.29
CA LYS A 221 -6.24 -27.85 10.64
C LYS A 221 -6.69 -26.82 11.68
N ASP A 222 -6.29 -25.56 11.52
CA ASP A 222 -6.74 -24.46 12.35
C ASP A 222 -8.24 -24.19 12.17
N TYR A 223 -8.74 -24.24 10.92
CA TYR A 223 -10.18 -24.14 10.63
C TYR A 223 -10.96 -25.29 11.28
N TYR A 224 -10.51 -26.53 11.09
CA TYR A 224 -11.13 -27.71 11.71
C TYR A 224 -11.09 -27.66 13.24
N LEU A 225 -9.98 -27.23 13.83
CA LEU A 225 -9.86 -27.06 15.28
C LEU A 225 -10.77 -25.92 15.81
N ARG A 226 -10.90 -24.82 15.05
CA ARG A 226 -11.81 -23.73 15.39
C ARG A 226 -13.27 -24.16 15.27
N GLU A 227 -13.62 -24.89 14.20
CA GLU A 227 -14.96 -25.40 14.02
C GLU A 227 -15.31 -26.43 15.11
N LYS A 228 -14.38 -27.32 15.43
CA LYS A 228 -14.55 -28.26 16.56
C LYS A 228 -14.66 -27.54 17.91
N MET A 229 -13.90 -26.46 18.09
CA MET A 229 -14.03 -25.59 19.27
C MET A 229 -15.38 -24.86 19.29
N ASN A 230 -15.90 -24.42 18.14
CA ASN A 230 -17.22 -23.79 18.04
C ASN A 230 -18.33 -24.77 18.38
N VAL A 231 -18.29 -25.99 17.82
CA VAL A 231 -19.26 -27.06 18.16
C VAL A 231 -19.20 -27.44 19.65
N ILE A 232 -17.99 -27.51 20.22
CA ILE A 232 -17.81 -27.75 21.66
C ILE A 232 -18.33 -26.57 22.49
N ARG A 233 -18.15 -25.32 22.02
CA ARG A 233 -18.68 -24.12 22.67
C ARG A 233 -20.21 -24.04 22.56
N GLU A 234 -20.79 -24.43 21.41
CA GLU A 234 -22.24 -24.56 21.27
C GLU A 234 -22.82 -25.62 22.23
N GLU A 235 -22.17 -26.78 22.35
CA GLU A 235 -22.59 -27.83 23.31
C GLU A 235 -22.36 -27.44 24.78
N LEU A 236 -21.38 -26.59 25.07
CA LEU A 236 -21.09 -26.06 26.40
C LEU A 236 -21.87 -24.77 26.75
N GLY A 237 -22.62 -24.21 25.78
CA GLY A 237 -23.40 -22.98 25.95
C GLY A 237 -22.55 -21.70 25.87
N ASP A 238 -21.41 -21.70 25.18
CA ASP A 238 -20.46 -20.59 25.04
C ASP A 238 -20.88 -19.52 24.00
N THR A 239 -22.13 -19.52 23.55
CA THR A 239 -22.83 -18.33 23.03
C THR A 239 -23.00 -17.25 24.12
N VAL A 240 -22.76 -17.63 25.37
CA VAL A 240 -22.91 -16.79 26.57
C VAL A 240 -22.09 -15.48 26.48
N ALA A 241 -20.90 -15.47 25.92
CA ALA A 241 -20.07 -14.26 25.90
C ALA A 241 -20.54 -13.20 24.90
N GLN A 242 -21.03 -13.61 23.72
CA GLN A 242 -21.56 -12.70 22.70
C GLN A 242 -22.93 -12.18 23.11
N ASP A 243 -23.77 -13.05 23.66
CA ASP A 243 -25.09 -12.70 24.20
C ASP A 243 -24.97 -11.80 25.43
N GLU A 244 -23.98 -12.05 26.32
CA GLU A 244 -23.70 -11.16 27.45
C GLU A 244 -23.22 -9.77 27.00
N ASP A 245 -22.35 -9.69 25.99
CA ASP A 245 -21.89 -8.41 25.46
C ASP A 245 -23.06 -7.65 24.78
N ALA A 246 -23.86 -8.34 23.99
CA ALA A 246 -25.07 -7.77 23.38
C ALA A 246 -26.07 -7.29 24.43
N ALA A 247 -26.29 -8.08 25.49
CA ALA A 247 -27.14 -7.69 26.60
C ALA A 247 -26.62 -6.45 27.35
N LYS A 248 -25.29 -6.36 27.57
CA LYS A 248 -24.66 -5.17 28.17
C LYS A 248 -24.84 -3.93 27.30
N ILE A 249 -24.67 -4.06 25.98
CA ILE A 249 -24.86 -2.97 25.03
C ILE A 249 -26.32 -2.51 25.04
N ARG A 250 -27.29 -3.42 24.95
CA ARG A 250 -28.73 -3.11 25.00
C ARG A 250 -29.12 -2.44 26.31
N LYS A 251 -28.59 -2.93 27.45
CA LYS A 251 -28.81 -2.32 28.75
C LYS A 251 -28.28 -0.90 28.80
N ARG A 252 -27.03 -0.67 28.36
CA ARG A 252 -26.43 0.67 28.30
C ARG A 252 -27.22 1.61 27.39
N LEU A 253 -27.75 1.08 26.27
CA LEU A 253 -28.57 1.83 25.32
C LEU A 253 -29.93 2.24 25.90
N ALA A 254 -30.54 1.41 26.74
CA ALA A 254 -31.81 1.68 27.40
C ALA A 254 -31.68 2.65 28.60
N GLU A 255 -30.57 2.56 29.34
CA GLU A 255 -30.32 3.36 30.55
C GLU A 255 -29.86 4.79 30.24
N ASN A 256 -29.44 5.09 29.01
CA ASN A 256 -28.86 6.36 28.64
C ASN A 256 -29.64 7.07 27.52
N PRO A 257 -29.65 8.42 27.50
CA PRO A 257 -30.45 9.21 26.57
C PRO A 257 -29.76 9.37 25.20
N TYR A 258 -29.38 8.26 24.56
CA TYR A 258 -28.89 8.30 23.19
C TYR A 258 -29.95 8.85 22.22
N PRO A 259 -29.59 9.59 21.14
CA PRO A 259 -30.52 9.97 20.10
C PRO A 259 -31.24 8.75 19.49
N ASP A 260 -32.50 8.89 19.10
CA ASP A 260 -33.31 7.77 18.61
C ASP A 260 -32.73 7.10 17.37
N TYR A 261 -32.12 7.88 16.46
CA TYR A 261 -31.45 7.33 15.27
C TYR A 261 -30.22 6.48 15.64
N ILE A 262 -29.46 6.86 16.69
CA ILE A 262 -28.34 6.08 17.22
C ILE A 262 -28.84 4.81 17.91
N LYS A 263 -29.94 4.89 18.71
CA LYS A 263 -30.56 3.71 19.32
C LYS A 263 -30.94 2.68 18.27
N LYS A 264 -31.56 3.14 17.18
CA LYS A 264 -31.95 2.27 16.08
C LYS A 264 -30.73 1.67 15.40
N LYS A 265 -29.74 2.49 15.02
CA LYS A 265 -28.51 2.02 14.35
C LYS A 265 -27.76 0.99 15.19
N VAL A 266 -27.53 1.28 16.46
CA VAL A 266 -26.84 0.35 17.39
C VAL A 266 -27.65 -0.94 17.54
N SER A 267 -28.99 -0.88 17.68
CA SER A 267 -29.84 -2.08 17.78
C SER A 267 -29.73 -2.96 16.54
N ASP A 268 -29.72 -2.35 15.34
CA ASP A 268 -29.56 -3.07 14.07
C ASP A 268 -28.18 -3.74 13.97
N GLU A 269 -27.13 -3.03 14.35
CA GLU A 269 -25.76 -3.58 14.34
C GLU A 269 -25.53 -4.64 15.44
N VAL A 270 -26.16 -4.50 16.61
CA VAL A 270 -26.14 -5.54 17.65
C VAL A 270 -26.82 -6.82 17.17
N SER A 271 -27.95 -6.69 16.45
CA SER A 271 -28.63 -7.86 15.87
C SER A 271 -27.77 -8.55 14.81
N ARG A 272 -27.00 -7.79 14.01
CA ARG A 272 -26.02 -8.37 13.08
C ARG A 272 -24.85 -9.01 13.80
N TYR A 273 -24.36 -8.39 14.88
CA TYR A 273 -23.29 -8.92 15.71
C TYR A 273 -23.66 -10.29 16.31
N GLU A 274 -24.89 -10.47 16.79
CA GLU A 274 -25.38 -11.74 17.32
C GLU A 274 -25.52 -12.86 16.28
N MET A 275 -25.81 -12.49 15.02
CA MET A 275 -25.95 -13.46 13.92
C MET A 275 -24.63 -13.96 13.34
N LEU A 276 -23.53 -13.25 13.55
CA LEU A 276 -22.25 -13.57 12.95
C LEU A 276 -21.43 -14.53 13.83
N PRO A 277 -20.73 -15.51 13.24
CA PRO A 277 -19.81 -16.37 13.99
C PRO A 277 -18.68 -15.54 14.64
N MET A 278 -18.34 -15.83 15.90
CA MET A 278 -17.26 -15.14 16.62
C MET A 278 -15.91 -15.19 15.90
N ALA A 279 -15.65 -16.24 15.14
CA ALA A 279 -14.43 -16.41 14.37
C ALA A 279 -14.37 -15.56 13.08
N SER A 280 -15.47 -14.87 12.73
CA SER A 280 -15.49 -13.97 11.57
C SER A 280 -14.72 -12.69 11.87
N GLY A 281 -13.82 -12.29 10.96
CA GLY A 281 -13.17 -10.97 11.05
C GLY A 281 -14.15 -9.80 11.05
N GLU A 282 -15.35 -10.00 10.49
CA GLU A 282 -16.42 -9.01 10.43
C GLU A 282 -17.02 -8.72 11.82
N THR A 283 -17.08 -9.73 12.69
CA THR A 283 -17.59 -9.60 14.07
C THR A 283 -16.78 -8.57 14.86
N GLY A 284 -15.45 -8.58 14.74
CA GLY A 284 -14.58 -7.60 15.38
C GLY A 284 -14.78 -6.17 14.83
N VAL A 285 -15.04 -6.04 13.52
CA VAL A 285 -15.31 -4.74 12.88
C VAL A 285 -16.64 -4.16 13.37
N ILE A 286 -17.70 -4.98 13.42
CA ILE A 286 -19.01 -4.55 13.90
C ILE A 286 -18.94 -4.18 15.39
N LYS A 287 -18.28 -4.98 16.23
CA LYS A 287 -18.11 -4.65 17.64
C LYS A 287 -17.36 -3.34 17.83
N SER A 288 -16.26 -3.14 17.12
CA SER A 288 -15.52 -1.88 17.16
C SER A 288 -16.37 -0.68 16.74
N TYR A 289 -17.21 -0.84 15.74
CA TYR A 289 -18.14 0.20 15.29
C TYR A 289 -19.20 0.53 16.36
N ILE A 290 -19.81 -0.50 16.98
CA ILE A 290 -20.75 -0.33 18.08
C ILE A 290 -20.08 0.40 19.25
N ASP A 291 -18.87 0.00 19.62
CA ASP A 291 -18.09 0.62 20.71
C ASP A 291 -17.82 2.11 20.41
N TRP A 292 -17.52 2.47 19.15
CA TRP A 292 -17.36 3.86 18.76
C TRP A 292 -18.67 4.65 18.91
N LEU A 293 -19.81 4.13 18.44
CA LEU A 293 -21.11 4.78 18.57
C LEU A 293 -21.52 4.96 20.03
N MET A 294 -21.24 3.94 20.86
CA MET A 294 -21.61 3.96 22.28
C MET A 294 -20.72 4.86 23.14
N ASP A 295 -19.46 5.07 22.73
CA ASP A 295 -18.50 5.84 23.52
C ASP A 295 -18.41 7.31 23.12
N LEU A 296 -19.04 7.69 22.00
CA LEU A 296 -19.15 9.11 21.62
C LEU A 296 -20.08 9.86 22.59
N PRO A 297 -19.75 11.08 22.97
CA PRO A 297 -20.63 11.92 23.76
C PRO A 297 -21.78 12.46 22.89
N TRP A 298 -23.00 11.98 23.14
CA TRP A 298 -24.20 12.44 22.43
C TRP A 298 -25.01 13.48 23.22
N TRP A 299 -24.94 13.43 24.54
CA TRP A 299 -25.71 14.30 25.45
C TRP A 299 -24.89 14.86 26.61
N GLN A 300 -23.67 14.35 26.81
CA GLN A 300 -22.83 14.76 27.94
C GLN A 300 -22.32 16.18 27.68
N GLU A 301 -22.71 17.11 28.54
CA GLU A 301 -22.29 18.50 28.49
C GLU A 301 -21.63 18.92 29.78
N THR A 302 -20.60 19.78 29.70
CA THR A 302 -20.09 20.53 30.84
C THR A 302 -20.91 21.82 31.00
N LYS A 303 -21.20 22.18 32.24
CA LYS A 303 -21.85 23.48 32.52
C LYS A 303 -20.83 24.60 32.35
N ASP A 304 -21.10 25.53 31.48
CA ASP A 304 -20.22 26.67 31.25
C ASP A 304 -20.18 27.58 32.48
N ASN A 305 -18.99 28.12 32.76
CA ASN A 305 -18.83 29.22 33.68
C ASN A 305 -19.20 30.51 32.93
N GLU A 306 -20.19 31.23 33.45
CA GLU A 306 -20.74 32.46 32.85
C GLU A 306 -20.13 33.75 33.49
N ASP A 307 -19.25 33.63 34.48
CA ASP A 307 -18.64 34.78 35.11
C ASP A 307 -17.47 35.32 34.27
N LEU A 308 -17.74 36.42 33.55
CA LEU A 308 -16.74 37.09 32.72
C LEU A 308 -15.58 37.69 33.57
N ASN A 309 -15.83 38.08 34.82
CA ASN A 309 -14.78 38.60 35.70
C ASN A 309 -13.82 37.47 36.11
N GLU A 310 -14.35 36.28 36.38
CA GLU A 310 -13.52 35.10 36.66
C GLU A 310 -12.73 34.70 35.43
N ALA A 311 -13.37 34.73 34.24
CA ALA A 311 -12.68 34.44 32.97
C ALA A 311 -11.53 35.43 32.72
N GLU A 312 -11.73 36.72 32.96
CA GLU A 312 -10.69 37.75 32.88
C GLU A 312 -9.56 37.49 33.88
N ALA A 313 -9.90 37.19 35.12
CA ALA A 313 -8.91 36.87 36.15
C ALA A 313 -8.04 35.67 35.77
N ILE A 314 -8.65 34.60 35.20
CA ILE A 314 -7.93 33.41 34.72
C ILE A 314 -6.99 33.77 33.58
N LEU A 315 -7.46 34.52 32.58
CA LEU A 315 -6.64 34.96 31.45
C LEU A 315 -5.47 35.83 31.89
N ASN A 316 -5.69 36.72 32.86
CA ASN A 316 -4.66 37.59 33.41
C ASN A 316 -3.64 36.83 34.28
N ALA A 317 -4.08 35.83 35.02
CA ALA A 317 -3.20 34.96 35.80
C ALA A 317 -2.31 34.06 34.93
N ASP A 318 -2.79 33.62 33.77
CA ASP A 318 -2.07 32.70 32.90
C ASP A 318 -1.16 33.40 31.89
N HIS A 319 -1.49 34.63 31.51
CA HIS A 319 -0.81 35.33 30.42
C HIS A 319 -0.47 36.78 30.80
N TYR A 320 0.81 37.09 30.73
CA TYR A 320 1.28 38.47 30.90
C TYR A 320 1.11 39.26 29.59
N GLY A 321 0.64 40.50 29.66
CA GLY A 321 0.36 41.32 28.48
C GLY A 321 -0.79 40.80 27.64
N LEU A 322 -0.72 40.99 26.32
CA LEU A 322 -1.73 40.53 25.33
C LEU A 322 -3.13 41.15 25.59
N GLU A 323 -3.21 42.38 26.12
CA GLU A 323 -4.46 43.02 26.54
C GLU A 323 -5.54 43.00 25.44
N LYS A 324 -5.19 43.40 24.19
CA LYS A 324 -6.10 43.39 23.04
C LYS A 324 -6.63 42.01 22.72
N VAL A 325 -5.80 40.97 22.89
CA VAL A 325 -6.18 39.58 22.60
C VAL A 325 -7.16 39.06 23.65
N LYS A 326 -6.89 39.36 24.93
CA LYS A 326 -7.77 39.04 26.07
C LYS A 326 -9.11 39.72 25.94
N GLU A 327 -9.11 41.05 25.64
CA GLU A 327 -10.32 41.82 25.41
C GLU A 327 -11.20 41.22 24.30
N ARG A 328 -10.60 40.87 23.15
CA ARG A 328 -11.32 40.21 22.05
C ARG A 328 -11.91 38.85 22.44
N ILE A 329 -11.18 38.07 23.23
CA ILE A 329 -11.69 36.78 23.74
C ILE A 329 -12.87 37.02 24.68
N LEU A 330 -12.79 38.02 25.58
CA LEU A 330 -13.87 38.36 26.51
C LEU A 330 -15.10 38.92 25.78
N GLU A 331 -14.92 39.76 24.76
CA GLU A 331 -16.00 40.21 23.87
C GLU A 331 -16.72 39.02 23.22
N TYR A 332 -15.96 38.09 22.67
CA TYR A 332 -16.50 36.85 22.06
C TYR A 332 -17.29 36.04 23.07
N LEU A 333 -16.77 35.85 24.29
CA LEU A 333 -17.46 35.10 25.34
C LEU A 333 -18.74 35.83 25.81
N ALA A 334 -18.74 37.15 25.87
CA ALA A 334 -19.90 37.97 26.21
C ALA A 334 -21.01 37.86 25.16
N VAL A 335 -20.65 37.95 23.88
CA VAL A 335 -21.61 37.76 22.77
C VAL A 335 -22.22 36.37 22.82
N LYS A 336 -21.39 35.35 23.02
CA LYS A 336 -21.86 33.96 23.16
C LYS A 336 -22.86 33.81 24.31
N GLN A 337 -22.58 34.42 25.47
CA GLN A 337 -23.48 34.38 26.63
C GLN A 337 -24.83 35.06 26.34
N MET A 338 -24.81 36.20 25.66
CA MET A 338 -26.02 36.98 25.35
C MET A 338 -26.88 36.29 24.28
N THR A 339 -26.27 35.66 23.27
CA THR A 339 -26.97 35.05 22.13
C THR A 339 -27.33 33.60 22.37
N ASN A 340 -26.71 32.96 23.35
CA ASN A 340 -26.76 31.52 23.61
C ASN A 340 -26.46 30.68 22.35
N SER A 341 -25.67 31.22 21.43
CA SER A 341 -25.33 30.67 20.13
C SER A 341 -23.83 30.79 19.85
N LEU A 342 -23.26 29.80 19.17
CA LEU A 342 -21.88 29.80 18.67
C LEU A 342 -21.80 30.20 17.18
N ASN A 343 -22.82 30.87 16.63
CA ASN A 343 -22.84 31.33 15.24
C ASN A 343 -21.87 32.49 14.95
N ALA A 344 -20.97 32.80 15.89
CA ALA A 344 -19.92 33.77 15.70
C ALA A 344 -18.75 33.19 14.89
N PRO A 345 -17.97 34.02 14.18
CA PRO A 345 -16.77 33.58 13.50
C PRO A 345 -15.81 32.87 14.48
N ILE A 346 -15.08 31.89 13.98
CA ILE A 346 -14.18 31.08 14.81
C ILE A 346 -12.90 31.87 15.08
N ILE A 347 -12.49 31.93 16.34
CA ILE A 347 -11.26 32.62 16.72
C ILE A 347 -10.03 31.91 16.12
N CYS A 348 -9.22 32.64 15.36
CA CYS A 348 -7.94 32.20 14.85
C CYS A 348 -6.80 33.04 15.41
N LEU A 349 -5.94 32.40 16.19
CA LEU A 349 -4.77 33.04 16.78
C LEU A 349 -3.58 32.92 15.81
N VAL A 350 -3.19 34.04 15.20
CA VAL A 350 -2.10 34.13 14.23
C VAL A 350 -0.89 34.79 14.83
N GLY A 351 0.30 34.24 14.65
CA GLY A 351 1.53 34.86 15.11
C GLY A 351 2.71 33.88 15.16
N PRO A 352 3.90 34.39 15.48
CA PRO A 352 5.12 33.58 15.47
C PRO A 352 5.07 32.43 16.48
N PRO A 353 5.90 31.39 16.27
CA PRO A 353 5.95 30.26 17.21
C PRO A 353 6.43 30.71 18.61
N GLY A 354 5.83 30.14 19.65
CA GLY A 354 6.24 30.39 21.03
C GLY A 354 5.62 31.62 21.71
N VAL A 355 4.67 32.30 21.06
CA VAL A 355 3.95 33.45 21.67
C VAL A 355 2.74 33.05 22.54
N GLY A 356 2.53 31.76 22.77
CA GLY A 356 1.52 31.29 23.71
C GLY A 356 0.15 30.97 23.12
N LYS A 357 0.00 30.83 21.79
CA LYS A 357 -1.29 30.48 21.11
C LYS A 357 -2.01 29.29 21.75
N THR A 358 -1.30 28.18 21.89
CA THR A 358 -1.86 26.93 22.46
C THR A 358 -2.19 27.07 23.96
N SER A 359 -1.38 27.80 24.72
CA SER A 359 -1.64 28.06 26.15
C SER A 359 -2.87 28.95 26.33
N LEU A 360 -3.03 29.97 25.47
CA LEU A 360 -4.19 30.84 25.49
C LEU A 360 -5.50 30.08 25.26
N ALA A 361 -5.54 29.18 24.26
CA ALA A 361 -6.69 28.32 24.03
C ALA A 361 -7.01 27.41 25.25
N LYS A 362 -5.99 26.93 25.96
CA LYS A 362 -6.19 26.17 27.22
C LYS A 362 -6.75 27.03 28.33
N SER A 363 -6.33 28.27 28.42
CA SER A 363 -6.84 29.21 29.43
C SER A 363 -8.30 29.57 29.16
N VAL A 364 -8.69 29.72 27.89
CA VAL A 364 -10.10 29.90 27.49
C VAL A 364 -10.93 28.66 27.92
N ALA A 365 -10.43 27.44 27.67
CA ALA A 365 -11.12 26.23 28.10
C ALA A 365 -11.30 26.18 29.64
N ARG A 366 -10.27 26.59 30.39
CA ARG A 366 -10.33 26.65 31.85
C ARG A 366 -11.28 27.75 32.34
N ALA A 367 -11.27 28.91 31.69
CA ALA A 367 -12.18 30.00 32.02
C ALA A 367 -13.66 29.64 31.85
N LEU A 368 -13.96 28.81 30.85
CA LEU A 368 -15.32 28.29 30.60
C LEU A 368 -15.65 27.00 31.37
N ASP A 369 -14.72 26.44 32.11
CA ASP A 369 -14.81 25.09 32.72
C ASP A 369 -15.14 23.98 31.71
N ARG A 370 -14.64 24.14 30.48
CA ARG A 370 -14.82 23.14 29.39
C ARG A 370 -13.63 22.19 29.28
N LYS A 371 -13.89 20.99 28.81
CA LYS A 371 -12.83 20.04 28.43
C LYS A 371 -12.05 20.58 27.25
N PHE A 372 -10.74 20.35 27.24
CA PHE A 372 -9.84 20.80 26.19
C PHE A 372 -9.34 19.64 25.33
N VAL A 373 -9.48 19.76 24.02
CA VAL A 373 -8.95 18.82 23.02
C VAL A 373 -8.05 19.58 22.06
N LYS A 374 -6.96 18.97 21.65
CA LYS A 374 -6.04 19.52 20.66
C LYS A 374 -5.88 18.56 19.50
N MET A 375 -6.04 19.06 18.27
CA MET A 375 -5.70 18.40 17.02
C MET A 375 -4.71 19.28 16.25
N SER A 376 -3.68 18.67 15.65
CA SER A 376 -2.77 19.39 14.75
C SER A 376 -3.08 19.01 13.31
N LEU A 377 -3.16 20.00 12.44
CA LEU A 377 -3.31 19.85 10.99
C LEU A 377 -1.95 19.90 10.25
N GLY A 378 -0.86 20.11 11.00
CA GLY A 378 0.48 20.09 10.41
C GLY A 378 0.82 18.74 9.81
N GLY A 379 0.98 18.69 8.47
CA GLY A 379 1.31 17.48 7.74
C GLY A 379 0.10 16.63 7.30
N VAL A 380 -1.12 17.04 7.60
CA VAL A 380 -2.34 16.41 7.09
C VAL A 380 -2.45 16.69 5.59
N ARG A 381 -2.62 15.63 4.79
CA ARG A 381 -2.71 15.68 3.33
C ARG A 381 -3.97 14.98 2.79
N ASP A 382 -4.55 14.10 3.57
CA ASP A 382 -5.70 13.28 3.20
C ASP A 382 -6.95 13.75 3.95
N GLU A 383 -8.03 14.00 3.22
CA GLU A 383 -9.34 14.32 3.78
C GLU A 383 -9.82 13.25 4.77
N ALA A 384 -9.46 12.00 4.51
CA ALA A 384 -9.82 10.87 5.37
C ALA A 384 -9.23 10.97 6.78
N GLU A 385 -8.15 11.72 7.00
CA GLU A 385 -7.66 11.99 8.36
C GLU A 385 -8.65 12.84 9.18
N ILE A 386 -9.46 13.67 8.52
CA ILE A 386 -10.45 14.55 9.18
C ILE A 386 -11.78 13.85 9.28
N ARG A 387 -12.26 13.25 8.17
CA ARG A 387 -13.58 12.61 8.04
C ARG A 387 -13.59 11.10 8.28
N GLY A 388 -12.44 10.47 8.50
CA GLY A 388 -12.35 9.02 8.66
C GLY A 388 -12.38 8.23 7.35
N HIS A 389 -12.07 6.96 7.44
CA HIS A 389 -12.15 6.00 6.35
C HIS A 389 -13.47 5.22 6.43
N ARG A 390 -14.02 4.82 5.28
CA ARG A 390 -15.19 3.95 5.26
C ARG A 390 -14.90 2.66 6.03
N ARG A 391 -15.83 2.23 6.88
CA ARG A 391 -15.69 1.06 7.76
C ARG A 391 -15.43 -0.27 7.04
N THR A 392 -15.67 -0.33 5.72
CA THR A 392 -15.40 -1.51 4.89
C THR A 392 -13.92 -1.80 4.67
N TYR A 393 -13.05 -0.85 4.95
CA TYR A 393 -11.61 -1.06 4.84
C TYR A 393 -11.03 -1.68 6.11
N LEU A 394 -10.14 -2.65 5.95
CA LEU A 394 -9.46 -3.28 7.09
C LEU A 394 -8.61 -2.22 7.83
N GLY A 395 -8.83 -2.09 9.13
CA GLY A 395 -8.14 -1.09 9.95
C GLY A 395 -8.69 0.34 9.85
N ALA A 396 -9.89 0.53 9.27
CA ALA A 396 -10.56 1.82 9.23
C ALA A 396 -10.79 2.39 10.64
N LEU A 397 -10.61 3.70 10.77
CA LEU A 397 -10.85 4.45 12.00
C LEU A 397 -11.66 5.71 11.67
N PRO A 398 -12.45 6.23 12.64
CA PRO A 398 -13.07 7.54 12.51
C PRO A 398 -12.04 8.65 12.30
N GLY A 399 -12.48 9.77 11.73
CA GLY A 399 -11.66 10.96 11.58
C GLY A 399 -11.20 11.56 12.91
N ARG A 400 -10.17 12.39 12.84
CA ARG A 400 -9.55 13.02 14.02
C ARG A 400 -10.53 13.90 14.81
N ILE A 401 -11.56 14.45 14.16
CA ILE A 401 -12.62 15.23 14.83
C ILE A 401 -13.40 14.32 15.78
N ILE A 402 -13.92 13.21 15.27
CA ILE A 402 -14.69 12.23 16.05
C ILE A 402 -13.82 11.59 17.15
N GLN A 403 -12.57 11.25 16.83
CA GLN A 403 -11.62 10.78 17.86
C GLN A 403 -11.40 11.81 18.96
N GLY A 404 -11.31 13.10 18.61
CA GLY A 404 -11.20 14.19 19.55
C GLY A 404 -12.44 14.32 20.44
N MET A 405 -13.64 14.18 19.87
CA MET A 405 -14.90 14.23 20.62
C MET A 405 -15.01 13.06 21.61
N LYS A 406 -14.65 11.84 21.20
CA LYS A 406 -14.56 10.67 22.10
C LYS A 406 -13.59 10.93 23.25
N LYS A 407 -12.41 11.51 22.97
CA LYS A 407 -11.40 11.84 23.99
C LYS A 407 -11.89 12.93 24.96
N ALA A 408 -12.66 13.90 24.48
CA ALA A 408 -13.27 14.94 25.32
C ALA A 408 -14.30 14.36 26.28
N GLY A 409 -15.11 13.40 25.81
CA GLY A 409 -16.20 12.78 26.55
C GLY A 409 -17.39 13.72 26.82
N VAL A 410 -17.43 14.87 26.13
CA VAL A 410 -18.49 15.89 26.22
C VAL A 410 -18.78 16.48 24.84
N THR A 411 -20.01 16.96 24.64
CA THR A 411 -20.47 17.55 23.37
C THR A 411 -20.00 18.98 23.15
N ASN A 412 -19.59 19.68 24.22
CA ASN A 412 -19.22 21.10 24.21
C ASN A 412 -17.77 21.38 24.62
N PRO A 413 -16.76 20.63 24.13
CA PRO A 413 -15.37 20.93 24.47
C PRO A 413 -14.89 22.22 23.80
N VAL A 414 -13.75 22.73 24.27
CA VAL A 414 -12.90 23.65 23.50
C VAL A 414 -11.97 22.80 22.63
N PHE A 415 -12.11 22.92 21.32
CA PHE A 415 -11.36 22.14 20.35
C PHE A 415 -10.33 23.02 19.65
N LEU A 416 -9.05 22.82 19.97
CA LEU A 416 -7.95 23.55 19.35
C LEU A 416 -7.50 22.87 18.07
N ILE A 417 -7.60 23.58 16.97
CA ILE A 417 -7.08 23.21 15.66
C ILE A 417 -5.74 23.92 15.47
N ASP A 418 -4.64 23.19 15.67
CA ASP A 418 -3.30 23.77 15.64
C ASP A 418 -2.68 23.65 14.24
N GLU A 419 -1.95 24.69 13.82
CA GLU A 419 -1.21 24.73 12.55
C GLU A 419 -2.11 24.61 11.29
N ILE A 420 -3.22 25.38 11.27
CA ILE A 420 -4.15 25.38 10.11
C ILE A 420 -3.48 25.92 8.82
N ASP A 421 -2.41 26.69 8.94
CA ASP A 421 -1.58 27.21 7.86
C ASP A 421 -0.65 26.17 7.23
N LYS A 422 -0.57 24.96 7.79
CA LYS A 422 0.29 23.89 7.30
C LYS A 422 -0.46 22.74 6.63
N MET A 423 -1.72 22.93 6.33
CA MET A 423 -2.47 21.97 5.50
C MET A 423 -1.96 22.02 4.07
N ALA A 424 -1.77 20.86 3.48
CA ALA A 424 -1.38 20.72 2.07
C ALA A 424 -2.49 19.99 1.31
N SER A 425 -2.92 20.53 0.18
CA SER A 425 -3.77 19.82 -0.76
C SER A 425 -2.91 18.87 -1.60
N ASP A 426 -3.31 17.61 -1.72
CA ASP A 426 -2.66 16.61 -2.57
C ASP A 426 -3.70 15.93 -3.47
N TYR A 427 -3.26 15.11 -4.44
CA TYR A 427 -4.13 14.35 -5.35
C TYR A 427 -5.14 13.41 -4.65
N LYS A 428 -5.04 13.22 -3.34
CA LYS A 428 -5.88 12.30 -2.54
C LYS A 428 -7.06 12.96 -1.82
N GLY A 429 -7.30 14.25 -2.02
CA GLY A 429 -8.40 14.97 -1.40
C GLY A 429 -8.02 16.38 -0.96
N ASP A 430 -9.01 17.17 -0.59
CA ASP A 430 -8.83 18.52 -0.07
C ASP A 430 -9.22 18.59 1.42
N PRO A 431 -8.23 18.50 2.34
CA PRO A 431 -8.49 18.64 3.77
C PRO A 431 -9.16 19.98 4.13
N SER A 432 -8.94 21.02 3.32
CA SER A 432 -9.56 22.34 3.56
C SER A 432 -11.07 22.27 3.39
N SER A 433 -11.56 21.49 2.43
CA SER A 433 -12.99 21.26 2.19
C SER A 433 -13.66 20.55 3.37
N ALA A 434 -13.01 19.53 3.92
CA ALA A 434 -13.49 18.85 5.12
C ALA A 434 -13.51 19.78 6.35
N MET A 435 -12.50 20.65 6.48
CA MET A 435 -12.47 21.63 7.56
C MET A 435 -13.52 22.71 7.42
N LEU A 436 -13.93 23.08 6.20
CA LEU A 436 -15.05 24.01 5.98
C LEU A 436 -16.33 23.48 6.59
N GLU A 437 -16.66 22.21 6.39
CA GLU A 437 -17.86 21.58 6.97
C GLU A 437 -17.80 21.54 8.51
N VAL A 438 -16.64 21.27 9.08
CA VAL A 438 -16.44 21.28 10.55
C VAL A 438 -16.61 22.68 11.14
N LEU A 439 -16.09 23.71 10.44
CA LEU A 439 -15.99 25.08 10.94
C LEU A 439 -17.20 25.95 10.52
N ASP A 440 -18.04 25.49 9.60
CA ASP A 440 -19.22 26.24 9.17
C ASP A 440 -20.37 26.01 10.13
N PRO A 441 -20.88 27.04 10.85
CA PRO A 441 -22.01 26.90 11.77
C PRO A 441 -23.29 26.39 11.12
N GLU A 442 -23.46 26.58 9.80
CA GLU A 442 -24.63 26.09 9.08
C GLU A 442 -24.57 24.60 8.77
N GLN A 443 -23.37 24.02 8.71
CA GLN A 443 -23.12 22.63 8.33
C GLN A 443 -22.69 21.74 9.50
N ASN A 444 -22.02 22.30 10.51
CA ASN A 444 -21.39 21.54 11.59
C ASN A 444 -22.37 20.81 12.52
N SER A 445 -23.65 21.20 12.53
CA SER A 445 -24.72 20.51 13.28
C SER A 445 -25.04 19.11 12.73
N VAL A 446 -24.65 18.82 11.48
CA VAL A 446 -24.87 17.55 10.77
C VAL A 446 -23.57 17.00 10.19
N PHE A 447 -22.46 17.20 10.89
CA PHE A 447 -21.15 16.72 10.43
C PHE A 447 -21.18 15.21 10.16
N SER A 448 -20.71 14.80 8.99
CA SER A 448 -20.71 13.40 8.55
C SER A 448 -19.29 12.85 8.49
N ASP A 449 -18.99 11.93 9.41
CA ASP A 449 -17.76 11.12 9.39
C ASP A 449 -18.01 9.83 8.59
N HIS A 450 -17.08 9.47 7.71
CA HIS A 450 -17.22 8.32 6.82
C HIS A 450 -17.21 6.96 7.54
N TYR A 451 -16.63 6.89 8.74
CA TYR A 451 -16.64 5.68 9.56
C TYR A 451 -17.92 5.55 10.36
N ILE A 452 -18.35 6.67 10.99
CA ILE A 452 -19.55 6.69 11.84
C ILE A 452 -20.82 6.61 11.00
N GLU A 453 -20.82 7.21 9.79
CA GLU A 453 -21.94 7.24 8.82
C GLU A 453 -23.22 7.91 9.34
N GLU A 454 -23.26 8.32 10.60
CA GLU A 454 -24.38 9.00 11.24
C GLU A 454 -24.03 10.47 11.50
N PRO A 455 -24.99 11.39 11.37
CA PRO A 455 -24.75 12.80 11.60
C PRO A 455 -24.36 13.05 13.07
N TYR A 456 -23.31 13.84 13.26
CA TYR A 456 -22.81 14.22 14.57
C TYR A 456 -22.86 15.75 14.75
N ASP A 457 -23.46 16.20 15.84
CA ASP A 457 -23.64 17.62 16.12
C ASP A 457 -22.40 18.24 16.76
N LEU A 458 -21.71 19.11 16.02
CA LEU A 458 -20.55 19.89 16.47
C LEU A 458 -20.90 21.33 16.82
N SER A 459 -22.18 21.74 16.75
CA SER A 459 -22.61 23.13 16.96
C SER A 459 -22.28 23.70 18.35
N LYS A 460 -22.14 22.80 19.35
CA LYS A 460 -21.81 23.18 20.74
C LYS A 460 -20.30 23.24 21.01
N VAL A 461 -19.48 22.81 20.05
CA VAL A 461 -18.02 22.82 20.18
C VAL A 461 -17.48 24.23 19.98
N LEU A 462 -16.66 24.69 20.90
CA LEU A 462 -15.92 25.94 20.71
C LEU A 462 -14.60 25.65 19.99
N PHE A 463 -14.58 25.93 18.68
CA PHE A 463 -13.37 25.79 17.89
C PHE A 463 -12.47 27.03 18.05
N ILE A 464 -11.17 26.79 18.27
CA ILE A 464 -10.12 27.80 18.23
C ILE A 464 -9.05 27.31 17.27
N ALA A 465 -8.70 28.11 16.28
CA ALA A 465 -7.64 27.79 15.33
C ALA A 465 -6.33 28.50 15.69
N THR A 466 -5.19 27.94 15.28
CA THR A 466 -3.90 28.63 15.34
C THR A 466 -3.17 28.54 14.01
N ALA A 467 -2.47 29.61 13.66
CA ALA A 467 -1.59 29.68 12.50
C ALA A 467 -0.29 30.43 12.84
N ASN A 468 0.76 30.19 12.08
CA ASN A 468 1.97 30.98 12.17
C ASN A 468 1.97 32.11 11.14
N TYR A 469 1.43 31.84 9.94
CA TYR A 469 1.40 32.77 8.82
C TYR A 469 -0.03 32.88 8.27
N LEU A 470 -0.54 34.11 8.23
CA LEU A 470 -1.90 34.40 7.74
C LEU A 470 -2.07 34.04 6.26
N GLU A 471 -1.04 34.30 5.47
CA GLU A 471 -1.06 34.12 4.03
C GLU A 471 -1.21 32.66 3.61
N ASN A 472 -0.76 31.74 4.48
CA ASN A 472 -0.80 30.30 4.22
C ASN A 472 -2.14 29.65 4.59
N ILE A 473 -3.04 30.40 5.23
CA ILE A 473 -4.40 29.89 5.50
C ILE A 473 -5.19 29.89 4.20
N PRO A 474 -5.82 28.77 3.83
CA PRO A 474 -6.66 28.70 2.63
C PRO A 474 -7.72 29.82 2.61
N PRO A 475 -7.90 30.53 1.49
CA PRO A 475 -8.81 31.69 1.43
C PRO A 475 -10.23 31.38 1.89
N ALA A 476 -10.78 30.22 1.48
CA ALA A 476 -12.12 29.78 1.85
C ALA A 476 -12.32 29.61 3.38
N LEU A 477 -11.26 29.22 4.11
CA LEU A 477 -11.30 29.15 5.57
C LEU A 477 -11.13 30.51 6.21
N ARG A 478 -10.31 31.39 5.63
CA ARG A 478 -10.02 32.71 6.17
C ARG A 478 -11.27 33.56 6.35
N ASP A 479 -12.21 33.48 5.42
CA ASP A 479 -13.47 34.24 5.46
C ASP A 479 -14.38 33.85 6.62
N ARG A 480 -14.15 32.70 7.26
CA ARG A 480 -14.92 32.18 8.40
C ARG A 480 -14.22 32.37 9.74
N LEU A 481 -13.00 32.90 9.70
CA LEU A 481 -12.14 33.05 10.89
C LEU A 481 -12.10 34.51 11.35
N GLU A 482 -12.27 34.72 12.63
CA GLU A 482 -11.92 35.97 13.28
C GLU A 482 -10.43 35.97 13.63
N ILE A 483 -9.66 36.71 12.86
CA ILE A 483 -8.19 36.74 12.99
C ILE A 483 -7.79 37.63 14.16
N ILE A 484 -7.10 37.05 15.13
CA ILE A 484 -6.48 37.76 16.24
C ILE A 484 -4.96 37.62 16.13
N GLU A 485 -4.28 38.72 15.79
CA GLU A 485 -2.83 38.70 15.63
C GLU A 485 -2.10 38.81 16.95
N LEU A 486 -1.21 37.88 17.23
CA LEU A 486 -0.29 37.91 18.34
C LEU A 486 1.08 38.45 17.90
N SER A 487 1.47 39.58 18.42
CA SER A 487 2.81 40.15 18.18
C SER A 487 3.90 39.38 18.93
N SER A 488 5.14 39.63 18.54
CA SER A 488 6.31 39.18 19.31
C SER A 488 6.39 39.87 20.65
N TYR A 489 6.88 39.18 21.65
CA TYR A 489 7.12 39.76 22.96
C TYR A 489 8.36 40.67 22.97
N THR A 490 8.28 41.75 23.69
CA THR A 490 9.42 42.61 24.05
C THR A 490 10.33 41.90 25.06
N ASP A 491 11.58 42.36 25.20
CA ASP A 491 12.52 41.79 26.18
C ASP A 491 11.95 41.87 27.61
N ALA A 492 11.29 42.98 27.96
CA ALA A 492 10.67 43.17 29.28
C ALA A 492 9.53 42.17 29.53
N GLU A 493 8.63 42.01 28.56
CA GLU A 493 7.55 41.01 28.66
C GLU A 493 8.10 39.59 28.80
N LYS A 494 9.16 39.21 28.04
CA LYS A 494 9.81 37.90 28.17
C LYS A 494 10.41 37.67 29.55
N VAL A 495 10.99 38.71 30.18
CA VAL A 495 11.50 38.61 31.56
C VAL A 495 10.35 38.32 32.53
N HIS A 496 9.23 39.06 32.44
CA HIS A 496 8.06 38.81 33.28
C HIS A 496 7.49 37.41 33.07
N ILE A 497 7.27 36.99 31.82
CA ILE A 497 6.80 35.64 31.48
C ILE A 497 7.75 34.57 32.02
N ALA A 498 9.05 34.78 31.89
CA ALA A 498 10.04 33.84 32.41
C ALA A 498 9.98 33.70 33.93
N LYS A 499 9.91 34.84 34.64
CA LYS A 499 9.90 34.89 36.10
C LYS A 499 8.63 34.28 36.68
N ASP A 500 7.47 34.70 36.17
CA ASP A 500 6.18 34.36 36.76
C ASP A 500 5.66 32.98 36.32
N HIS A 501 6.03 32.54 35.13
CA HIS A 501 5.50 31.27 34.56
C HIS A 501 6.56 30.22 34.24
N LEU A 502 7.65 30.55 33.48
CA LEU A 502 8.56 29.53 32.97
C LEU A 502 9.47 28.96 34.05
N VAL A 503 10.08 29.84 34.89
CA VAL A 503 10.99 29.39 35.94
C VAL A 503 10.25 28.52 36.97
N PRO A 504 9.11 28.93 37.56
CA PRO A 504 8.38 28.09 38.50
C PRO A 504 7.95 26.75 37.90
N LYS A 505 7.48 26.76 36.64
CA LYS A 505 7.10 25.55 35.89
C LYS A 505 8.28 24.61 35.73
N GLN A 506 9.44 25.13 35.31
CA GLN A 506 10.62 24.28 35.06
C GLN A 506 11.27 23.80 36.36
N LEU A 507 11.25 24.56 37.42
CA LEU A 507 11.66 24.10 38.75
C LEU A 507 10.82 22.93 39.22
N LYS A 508 9.49 23.03 39.13
CA LYS A 508 8.54 21.95 39.48
C LYS A 508 8.76 20.68 38.65
N LEU A 509 8.91 20.83 37.32
CA LEU A 509 9.13 19.69 36.40
C LEU A 509 10.45 18.98 36.64
N ASN A 510 11.48 19.68 37.10
CA ASN A 510 12.80 19.09 37.38
C ASN A 510 13.00 18.75 38.86
N GLY A 511 11.97 18.87 39.73
CA GLY A 511 12.03 18.52 41.15
C GLY A 511 12.91 19.43 41.98
N LEU A 512 13.13 20.66 41.52
CA LEU A 512 13.91 21.69 42.24
C LEU A 512 13.02 22.56 43.11
N LYS A 513 13.50 22.91 44.31
CA LYS A 513 12.86 23.88 45.16
C LYS A 513 13.32 25.32 44.76
N PRO A 514 12.46 26.33 44.93
CA PRO A 514 12.85 27.72 44.60
C PRO A 514 14.10 28.23 45.33
N SER A 515 14.46 27.62 46.49
CA SER A 515 15.68 27.94 47.23
C SER A 515 16.96 27.37 46.62
N GLN A 516 16.87 26.38 45.73
CA GLN A 516 18.01 25.67 45.15
C GLN A 516 18.51 26.30 43.85
N LEU A 517 17.65 27.03 43.15
CA LEU A 517 18.02 27.78 41.95
C LEU A 517 17.24 29.10 41.91
N LYS A 518 17.97 30.21 41.94
CA LYS A 518 17.44 31.56 41.69
C LYS A 518 18.03 32.08 40.40
N ILE A 519 17.18 32.65 39.56
CA ILE A 519 17.57 33.31 38.31
C ILE A 519 17.06 34.74 38.40
N ASP A 520 17.98 35.69 38.45
CA ASP A 520 17.66 37.14 38.59
C ASP A 520 17.18 37.72 37.25
N ASP A 521 16.48 38.83 37.30
CA ASP A 521 15.95 39.54 36.14
C ASP A 521 17.05 39.91 35.13
N ASP A 522 18.23 40.34 35.63
CA ASP A 522 19.40 40.63 34.77
C ASP A 522 19.93 39.37 34.04
N MET A 523 19.92 38.22 34.72
CA MET A 523 20.30 36.96 34.11
C MET A 523 19.28 36.52 33.08
N LEU A 524 17.98 36.67 33.35
CA LEU A 524 16.92 36.39 32.38
C LEU A 524 17.08 37.29 31.14
N LEU A 525 17.32 38.57 31.33
CA LEU A 525 17.55 39.52 30.25
C LEU A 525 18.79 39.15 29.43
N TYR A 526 19.86 38.70 30.10
CA TYR A 526 21.07 38.23 29.45
C TYR A 526 20.80 36.99 28.59
N LEU A 527 20.03 36.00 29.10
CA LEU A 527 19.61 34.83 28.34
C LEU A 527 18.77 35.21 27.13
N ILE A 528 17.83 36.15 27.28
CA ILE A 528 16.96 36.61 26.20
C ILE A 528 17.77 37.26 25.09
N ARG A 529 18.70 38.13 25.40
CA ARG A 529 19.45 38.91 24.43
C ARG A 529 20.55 38.13 23.71
N TYR A 530 21.22 37.23 24.43
CA TYR A 530 22.43 36.60 23.93
C TYR A 530 22.26 35.12 23.56
N TYR A 531 21.27 34.42 24.14
CA TYR A 531 21.08 32.99 23.92
C TYR A 531 19.79 32.62 23.16
N THR A 532 18.74 33.46 23.20
CA THR A 532 17.43 33.11 22.66
C THR A 532 16.86 34.23 21.80
N ARG A 533 17.40 34.42 20.60
CA ARG A 533 16.89 35.44 19.66
C ARG A 533 15.65 34.89 18.95
N GLU A 534 14.49 34.96 19.61
CA GLU A 534 13.21 34.48 19.09
C GLU A 534 12.08 35.47 19.33
N ALA A 535 11.00 35.37 18.54
CA ALA A 535 9.81 36.20 18.71
C ALA A 535 9.02 35.84 19.98
N GLY A 536 8.94 34.58 20.33
CA GLY A 536 8.27 34.08 21.52
C GLY A 536 9.21 33.72 22.67
N VAL A 537 8.84 32.71 23.46
CA VAL A 537 9.58 32.27 24.67
C VAL A 537 9.91 30.76 24.65
N ARG A 538 9.82 30.11 23.51
CA ARG A 538 10.01 28.63 23.41
C ARG A 538 11.47 28.20 23.62
N SER A 539 12.42 28.92 23.02
CA SER A 539 13.85 28.66 23.21
C SER A 539 14.29 29.11 24.62
N LEU A 540 13.73 30.19 25.15
CA LEU A 540 13.95 30.63 26.53
C LEU A 540 13.52 29.54 27.52
N GLU A 541 12.33 28.95 27.35
CA GLU A 541 11.87 27.85 28.19
C GLU A 541 12.82 26.64 28.13
N ARG A 542 13.30 26.28 26.93
CA ARG A 542 14.27 25.18 26.75
C ARG A 542 15.61 25.48 27.43
N THR A 543 16.06 26.73 27.37
CA THR A 543 17.30 27.18 28.02
C THR A 543 17.18 27.10 29.53
N ILE A 544 16.07 27.60 30.09
CA ILE A 544 15.77 27.50 31.54
C ILE A 544 15.71 26.04 31.97
N ALA A 545 15.01 25.17 31.21
CA ALA A 545 14.96 23.74 31.47
C ALA A 545 16.37 23.08 31.46
N THR A 546 17.26 23.55 30.59
CA THR A 546 18.63 23.04 30.53
C THR A 546 19.44 23.49 31.76
N ILE A 547 19.25 24.71 32.23
CA ILE A 547 19.86 25.20 33.47
C ILE A 547 19.36 24.37 34.65
N CYS A 548 18.04 24.15 34.77
CA CYS A 548 17.46 23.31 35.82
C CYS A 548 18.07 21.88 35.82
N ARG A 549 18.17 21.24 34.68
CA ARG A 549 18.80 19.90 34.59
C ARG A 549 20.26 19.87 35.00
N LYS A 550 21.04 20.90 34.60
CA LYS A 550 22.44 21.02 35.02
C LYS A 550 22.55 21.24 36.53
N THR A 551 21.67 22.02 37.11
CA THR A 551 21.60 22.26 38.56
C THR A 551 21.29 20.97 39.32
N VAL A 552 20.29 20.19 38.86
CA VAL A 552 19.98 18.88 39.46
C VAL A 552 21.20 17.94 39.42
N LEU A 553 21.89 17.90 38.28
CA LEU A 553 23.11 17.09 38.13
C LEU A 553 24.22 17.51 39.10
N ALA A 554 24.42 18.82 39.26
CA ALA A 554 25.41 19.40 40.20
C ALA A 554 25.08 19.05 41.66
N ILE A 555 23.82 19.22 42.07
CA ILE A 555 23.35 18.85 43.41
C ILE A 555 23.57 17.37 43.68
N LEU A 556 23.21 16.47 42.76
CA LEU A 556 23.36 15.04 42.95
C LEU A 556 24.83 14.60 42.94
N LYS A 557 25.70 15.28 42.20
CA LYS A 557 27.16 15.00 42.22
C LYS A 557 27.83 15.53 43.50
N ASN A 558 27.37 16.62 44.06
CA ASN A 558 27.94 17.19 45.29
C ASN A 558 27.40 16.53 46.58
N ASN A 559 26.32 15.77 46.48
CA ASN A 559 25.78 14.96 47.60
C ASN A 559 26.37 13.52 47.63
N LYS A 560 27.42 13.23 46.86
CA LYS A 560 28.27 12.06 46.94
C LYS A 560 29.63 12.46 47.51
#